data_e0851a107771296c69059c8daba32f9f
#
_entry.id   e0851a107771296c69059c8daba32f9f
#
_cell.length_a   1.000
_cell.length_b   1.000
_cell.length_c   1.000
_cell.angle_alpha   90.00
_cell.angle_beta   90.00
_cell.angle_gamma   90.00
#
_symmetry.space_group_name_H-M   'P 1'
#
loop_
_entity.id
_entity.type
_entity.pdbx_description
1 polymer ?
#
loop_
_entity_poly.entity_id
_entity_poly.type
_entity_poly.pdbx_seq_one_letter_code
_entity_poly.pdbx_strand_id
1 'polypeptide(L)'
;MARADYPNLDELTDSTKALIAGRPLINVLKMWAHSEPLLPLVAQLGATQFAALELTPRHRELVVLVVAHALDAPYVWNQHVAISEACGVTAREREAIRLGTNWRLADAPFSNADEAVLEFAIAVVSGPRVPNSVFAAARAQLSERAVVEAVSVVGYYFTVAKMTTTLEIESDEFADATVLDAGIDLARGDSR
;
A
#
# COMPACT_ATOMS: atom_id res chain seq x y z
N MET A 1 -16.61 10.08 -10.36
CA MET A 1 -16.51 9.36 -11.66
C MET A 1 -15.09 9.54 -12.15
N ALA A 2 -14.39 8.43 -12.43
CA ALA A 2 -12.99 8.47 -12.86
C ALA A 2 -12.83 9.34 -14.12
N ARG A 3 -11.63 9.93 -14.30
CA ARG A 3 -11.29 10.76 -15.48
C ARG A 3 -11.10 9.94 -16.77
N ALA A 4 -10.84 8.65 -16.63
CA ALA A 4 -10.78 7.70 -17.74
C ALA A 4 -11.84 6.63 -17.51
N ASP A 5 -12.51 6.20 -18.58
CA ASP A 5 -13.44 5.09 -18.50
C ASP A 5 -12.68 3.80 -18.13
N TYR A 6 -13.33 2.90 -17.40
CA TYR A 6 -12.75 1.57 -17.17
C TYR A 6 -12.75 0.76 -18.46
N PRO A 7 -11.71 -0.05 -18.72
CA PRO A 7 -11.68 -0.87 -19.92
C PRO A 7 -12.80 -1.92 -19.91
N ASN A 8 -13.27 -2.28 -21.10
CA ASN A 8 -14.19 -3.40 -21.22
C ASN A 8 -13.45 -4.72 -20.93
N LEU A 9 -13.76 -5.34 -19.80
CA LEU A 9 -13.08 -6.55 -19.35
C LEU A 9 -13.32 -7.75 -20.29
N ASP A 10 -14.40 -7.73 -21.09
CA ASP A 10 -14.69 -8.77 -22.07
C ASP A 10 -13.78 -8.72 -23.32
N GLU A 11 -13.13 -7.58 -23.54
CA GLU A 11 -12.21 -7.35 -24.67
C GLU A 11 -10.75 -7.65 -24.34
N LEU A 12 -10.44 -7.94 -23.07
CA LEU A 12 -9.08 -8.29 -22.63
C LEU A 12 -8.64 -9.64 -23.24
N THR A 13 -7.33 -9.85 -23.32
CA THR A 13 -6.77 -11.14 -23.73
C THR A 13 -7.15 -12.27 -22.79
N ASP A 14 -7.18 -13.51 -23.29
CA ASP A 14 -7.51 -14.68 -22.48
C ASP A 14 -6.56 -14.85 -21.28
N SER A 15 -5.29 -14.49 -21.44
CA SER A 15 -4.30 -14.51 -20.34
C SER A 15 -4.65 -13.51 -19.24
N THR A 16 -5.09 -12.31 -19.60
CA THR A 16 -5.50 -11.30 -18.63
C THR A 16 -6.82 -11.69 -17.95
N LYS A 17 -7.79 -12.20 -18.71
CA LYS A 17 -9.03 -12.74 -18.14
C LYS A 17 -8.77 -13.86 -17.14
N ALA A 18 -7.86 -14.77 -17.44
CA ALA A 18 -7.47 -15.84 -16.54
C ALA A 18 -6.82 -15.31 -15.24
N LEU A 19 -6.01 -14.25 -15.33
CA LEU A 19 -5.39 -13.61 -14.15
C LEU A 19 -6.41 -13.03 -13.19
N ILE A 20 -7.49 -12.41 -13.71
CA ILE A 20 -8.50 -11.72 -12.88
C ILE A 20 -9.70 -12.62 -12.53
N ALA A 21 -9.79 -13.80 -13.13
CA ALA A 21 -10.92 -14.72 -12.91
C ALA A 21 -11.03 -15.14 -11.44
N GLY A 22 -12.26 -15.08 -10.92
CA GLY A 22 -12.55 -15.54 -9.55
C GLY A 22 -12.00 -14.69 -8.42
N ARG A 23 -11.47 -13.50 -8.71
CA ARG A 23 -10.91 -12.58 -7.73
C ARG A 23 -11.70 -11.27 -7.67
N PRO A 24 -11.87 -10.66 -6.49
CA PRO A 24 -12.41 -9.32 -6.40
C PRO A 24 -11.42 -8.35 -7.07
N LEU A 25 -11.82 -7.81 -8.23
CA LEU A 25 -11.00 -6.86 -8.96
C LEU A 25 -11.32 -5.45 -8.49
N ILE A 26 -10.44 -4.90 -7.65
CA ILE A 26 -10.56 -3.52 -7.16
C ILE A 26 -10.36 -2.50 -8.28
N ASN A 27 -10.97 -1.33 -8.14
CA ASN A 27 -11.05 -0.31 -9.19
C ASN A 27 -9.67 0.11 -9.74
N VAL A 28 -8.66 0.22 -8.88
CA VAL A 28 -7.32 0.54 -9.36
C VAL A 28 -6.73 -0.56 -10.26
N LEU A 29 -7.00 -1.84 -10.00
CA LEU A 29 -6.56 -2.94 -10.87
C LEU A 29 -7.39 -2.99 -12.16
N LYS A 30 -8.70 -2.67 -12.12
CA LYS A 30 -9.50 -2.49 -13.34
C LYS A 30 -8.90 -1.40 -14.22
N MET A 31 -8.47 -0.27 -13.63
CA MET A 31 -7.82 0.81 -14.37
C MET A 31 -6.48 0.37 -14.96
N TRP A 32 -5.69 -0.43 -14.23
CA TRP A 32 -4.44 -1.02 -14.76
C TRP A 32 -4.66 -1.95 -15.94
N ALA A 33 -5.86 -2.51 -16.13
CA ALA A 33 -6.17 -3.39 -17.26
C ALA A 33 -6.15 -2.67 -18.61
N HIS A 34 -6.13 -1.34 -18.68
CA HIS A 34 -5.76 -0.60 -19.89
C HIS A 34 -4.37 -0.94 -20.40
N SER A 35 -3.48 -1.37 -19.52
CA SER A 35 -2.13 -1.82 -19.86
C SER A 35 -1.96 -3.27 -19.44
N GLU A 36 -2.50 -4.18 -20.25
CA GLU A 36 -2.43 -5.63 -19.99
C GLU A 36 -1.02 -6.14 -19.69
N PRO A 37 0.08 -5.62 -20.31
CA PRO A 37 1.43 -6.04 -19.95
C PRO A 37 1.87 -5.63 -18.53
N LEU A 38 1.32 -4.53 -17.96
CA LEU A 38 1.68 -4.05 -16.63
C LEU A 38 0.81 -4.68 -15.53
N LEU A 39 -0.44 -5.00 -15.82
CA LEU A 39 -1.38 -5.51 -14.82
C LEU A 39 -0.84 -6.72 -14.02
N PRO A 40 -0.31 -7.78 -14.64
CA PRO A 40 0.21 -8.93 -13.89
C PRO A 40 1.40 -8.55 -13.00
N LEU A 41 2.27 -7.66 -13.45
CA LEU A 41 3.46 -7.24 -12.69
C LEU A 41 3.06 -6.43 -11.46
N VAL A 42 2.13 -5.49 -11.62
CA VAL A 42 1.62 -4.65 -10.52
C VAL A 42 0.85 -5.50 -9.51
N ALA A 43 -0.04 -6.38 -9.98
CA ALA A 43 -0.80 -7.27 -9.14
C ALA A 43 0.10 -8.23 -8.35
N GLN A 44 1.11 -8.83 -9.01
CA GLN A 44 2.06 -9.73 -8.36
C GLN A 44 2.93 -9.01 -7.33
N LEU A 45 3.42 -7.79 -7.65
CA LEU A 45 4.21 -7.00 -6.69
C LEU A 45 3.38 -6.63 -5.46
N GLY A 46 2.13 -6.19 -5.66
CA GLY A 46 1.21 -5.91 -4.56
C GLY A 46 0.96 -7.14 -3.69
N ALA A 47 0.61 -8.27 -4.31
CA ALA A 47 0.38 -9.53 -3.62
C ALA A 47 1.60 -10.01 -2.81
N THR A 48 2.80 -9.89 -3.39
CA THR A 48 4.05 -10.26 -2.72
C THR A 48 4.28 -9.45 -1.44
N GLN A 49 3.87 -8.18 -1.41
CA GLN A 49 4.00 -7.35 -0.22
C GLN A 49 3.13 -7.84 0.94
N PHE A 50 2.02 -8.50 0.67
CA PHE A 50 1.17 -9.08 1.71
C PHE A 50 1.68 -10.42 2.23
N ALA A 51 2.34 -11.21 1.39
CA ALA A 51 2.61 -12.63 1.68
C ALA A 51 4.07 -12.97 2.01
N ALA A 52 5.05 -12.16 1.58
CA ALA A 52 6.45 -12.62 1.53
C ALA A 52 7.50 -11.63 2.06
N LEU A 53 7.09 -10.51 2.67
CA LEU A 53 8.03 -9.56 3.27
C LEU A 53 8.52 -10.05 4.65
N GLU A 54 9.75 -9.68 4.99
CA GLU A 54 10.29 -9.71 6.35
C GLU A 54 9.76 -8.52 7.16
N LEU A 55 9.52 -7.37 6.48
CA LEU A 55 8.83 -6.22 7.07
C LEU A 55 7.47 -6.68 7.62
N THR A 56 7.26 -6.49 8.93
CA THR A 56 6.05 -7.00 9.57
C THR A 56 4.77 -6.42 8.92
N PRO A 57 3.64 -7.15 8.93
CA PRO A 57 2.37 -6.63 8.43
C PRO A 57 2.00 -5.26 9.05
N ARG A 58 2.23 -5.08 10.35
CA ARG A 58 2.01 -3.81 11.03
C ARG A 58 2.89 -2.68 10.45
N HIS A 59 4.18 -2.91 10.31
CA HIS A 59 5.11 -1.91 9.76
C HIS A 59 4.79 -1.59 8.30
N ARG A 60 4.42 -2.59 7.49
CA ARG A 60 3.93 -2.37 6.13
C ARG A 60 2.74 -1.40 6.12
N GLU A 61 1.74 -1.62 6.97
CA GLU A 61 0.55 -0.76 7.00
C GLU A 61 0.87 0.66 7.50
N LEU A 62 1.78 0.82 8.45
CA LEU A 62 2.26 2.15 8.85
C LEU A 62 2.88 2.90 7.66
N VAL A 63 3.72 2.22 6.87
CA VAL A 63 4.32 2.79 5.64
C VAL A 63 3.24 3.18 4.63
N VAL A 64 2.28 2.30 4.36
CA VAL A 64 1.19 2.56 3.41
C VAL A 64 0.36 3.77 3.81
N LEU A 65 -0.03 3.85 5.09
CA LEU A 65 -0.81 4.97 5.60
C LEU A 65 -0.05 6.31 5.53
N VAL A 66 1.26 6.29 5.81
CA VAL A 66 2.13 7.46 5.63
C VAL A 66 2.13 7.92 4.17
N VAL A 67 2.30 7.01 3.22
CA VAL A 67 2.29 7.34 1.78
C VAL A 67 0.93 7.89 1.37
N ALA A 68 -0.16 7.24 1.79
CA ALA A 68 -1.52 7.66 1.49
C ALA A 68 -1.80 9.08 1.99
N HIS A 69 -1.38 9.40 3.22
CA HIS A 69 -1.52 10.73 3.80
C HIS A 69 -0.63 11.76 3.09
N ALA A 70 0.65 11.47 2.90
CA ALA A 70 1.62 12.40 2.30
C ALA A 70 1.26 12.79 0.85
N LEU A 71 0.55 11.92 0.12
CA LEU A 71 0.17 12.14 -1.27
C LEU A 71 -1.32 12.52 -1.44
N ASP A 72 -2.02 12.77 -0.34
CA ASP A 72 -3.47 13.07 -0.33
C ASP A 72 -4.25 12.05 -1.19
N ALA A 73 -4.05 10.75 -0.89
CA ALA A 73 -4.61 9.64 -1.63
C ALA A 73 -5.73 8.94 -0.84
N PRO A 74 -6.96 9.49 -0.83
CA PRO A 74 -8.07 8.96 -0.04
C PRO A 74 -8.45 7.53 -0.44
N TYR A 75 -8.30 7.16 -1.70
CA TYR A 75 -8.52 5.79 -2.16
C TYR A 75 -7.62 4.81 -1.38
N VAL A 76 -6.30 5.05 -1.38
CA VAL A 76 -5.33 4.18 -0.70
C VAL A 76 -5.61 4.16 0.81
N TRP A 77 -5.85 5.32 1.41
CA TRP A 77 -6.17 5.41 2.82
C TRP A 77 -7.38 4.56 3.20
N ASN A 78 -8.49 4.72 2.49
CA ASN A 78 -9.75 4.05 2.78
C ASN A 78 -9.63 2.52 2.64
N GLN A 79 -8.93 2.04 1.62
CA GLN A 79 -8.66 0.61 1.42
C GLN A 79 -7.82 0.02 2.56
N HIS A 80 -6.91 0.80 3.14
CA HIS A 80 -5.99 0.31 4.17
C HIS A 80 -6.47 0.55 5.61
N VAL A 81 -7.62 1.19 5.87
CA VAL A 81 -8.18 1.34 7.22
C VAL A 81 -8.44 -0.03 7.85
N ALA A 82 -9.24 -0.87 7.22
CA ALA A 82 -9.59 -2.20 7.74
C ALA A 82 -8.37 -3.14 7.78
N ILE A 83 -7.52 -3.10 6.74
CA ILE A 83 -6.30 -3.92 6.67
C ILE A 83 -5.34 -3.55 7.81
N SER A 84 -5.11 -2.26 8.03
CA SER A 84 -4.24 -1.77 9.10
C SER A 84 -4.75 -2.14 10.49
N GLU A 85 -6.08 -2.11 10.69
CA GLU A 85 -6.70 -2.54 11.93
C GLU A 85 -6.48 -4.04 12.18
N ALA A 86 -6.67 -4.88 11.16
CA ALA A 86 -6.36 -6.30 11.23
C ALA A 86 -4.87 -6.59 11.51
N CYS A 87 -3.97 -5.66 11.11
CA CYS A 87 -2.53 -5.71 11.40
C CYS A 87 -2.14 -5.04 12.75
N GLY A 88 -3.12 -4.65 13.57
CA GLY A 88 -2.90 -4.11 14.91
C GLY A 88 -2.58 -2.62 14.96
N VAL A 89 -2.86 -1.84 13.88
CA VAL A 89 -2.78 -0.37 13.89
C VAL A 89 -4.10 0.20 14.41
N THR A 90 -4.07 0.85 15.54
CA THR A 90 -5.26 1.40 16.20
C THR A 90 -5.80 2.65 15.50
N ALA A 91 -7.06 3.00 15.75
CA ALA A 91 -7.66 4.25 15.25
C ALA A 91 -6.86 5.48 15.72
N ARG A 92 -6.38 5.48 16.98
CA ARG A 92 -5.57 6.57 17.54
C ARG A 92 -4.24 6.76 16.82
N GLU A 93 -3.61 5.67 16.42
CA GLU A 93 -2.37 5.70 15.63
C GLU A 93 -2.63 6.19 14.20
N ARG A 94 -3.73 5.76 13.57
CA ARG A 94 -4.13 6.28 12.26
C ARG A 94 -4.38 7.80 12.29
N GLU A 95 -5.06 8.29 13.33
CA GLU A 95 -5.26 9.74 13.48
C GLU A 95 -3.94 10.48 13.73
N ALA A 96 -2.99 9.88 14.46
CA ALA A 96 -1.66 10.45 14.62
C ALA A 96 -0.93 10.59 13.27
N ILE A 97 -1.01 9.57 12.41
CA ILE A 97 -0.39 9.60 11.07
C ILE A 97 -0.98 10.74 10.23
N ARG A 98 -2.27 11.09 10.38
CA ARG A 98 -2.91 12.24 9.71
C ARG A 98 -2.31 13.60 10.10
N LEU A 99 -1.57 13.69 11.18
CA LEU A 99 -0.82 14.89 11.55
C LEU A 99 0.50 15.04 10.76
N GLY A 100 0.82 14.08 9.89
CA GLY A 100 2.04 14.09 9.06
C GLY A 100 3.30 14.15 9.90
N THR A 101 4.16 15.12 9.65
CA THR A 101 5.41 15.31 10.42
C THR A 101 5.20 15.63 11.90
N ASN A 102 3.98 15.98 12.30
CA ASN A 102 3.60 16.32 13.66
C ASN A 102 2.97 15.14 14.43
N TRP A 103 3.04 13.93 13.92
CA TRP A 103 2.38 12.75 14.48
C TRP A 103 2.68 12.52 15.99
N ARG A 104 3.85 12.94 16.47
CA ARG A 104 4.21 12.86 17.90
C ARG A 104 3.32 13.69 18.83
N LEU A 105 2.63 14.72 18.29
CA LEU A 105 1.72 15.57 19.10
C LEU A 105 0.44 14.83 19.50
N ALA A 106 0.12 13.71 18.86
CA ALA A 106 -1.09 12.92 19.16
C ALA A 106 -0.93 12.03 20.40
N ASP A 107 0.26 11.92 20.98
CA ASP A 107 0.54 11.00 22.10
C ASP A 107 0.01 9.58 21.83
N ALA A 108 0.20 9.08 20.61
CA ALA A 108 -0.22 7.75 20.19
C ALA A 108 0.80 6.70 20.68
N PRO A 109 0.36 5.46 20.99
CA PRO A 109 1.19 4.46 21.65
C PRO A 109 2.09 3.71 20.64
N PHE A 110 2.90 4.44 19.87
CA PHE A 110 3.88 3.83 18.97
C PHE A 110 5.09 3.28 19.74
N SER A 111 5.55 2.11 19.37
CA SER A 111 6.83 1.58 19.85
C SER A 111 8.02 2.32 19.21
N ASN A 112 9.21 2.18 19.78
CA ASN A 112 10.43 2.75 19.17
C ASN A 112 10.64 2.26 17.71
N ALA A 113 10.27 1.02 17.42
CA ALA A 113 10.34 0.47 16.06
C ALA A 113 9.30 1.11 15.12
N ASP A 114 8.06 1.30 15.60
CA ASP A 114 7.02 2.00 14.84
C ASP A 114 7.44 3.45 14.52
N GLU A 115 7.98 4.16 15.52
CA GLU A 115 8.48 5.53 15.34
C GLU A 115 9.58 5.61 14.27
N ALA A 116 10.54 4.69 14.33
CA ALA A 116 11.61 4.63 13.33
C ALA A 116 11.09 4.35 11.91
N VAL A 117 10.09 3.47 11.80
CA VAL A 117 9.42 3.17 10.51
C VAL A 117 8.65 4.39 9.99
N LEU A 118 7.90 5.08 10.86
CA LEU A 118 7.14 6.29 10.48
C LEU A 118 8.07 7.39 9.98
N GLU A 119 9.13 7.70 10.72
CA GLU A 119 10.11 8.73 10.31
C GLU A 119 10.80 8.36 9.01
N PHE A 120 11.17 7.08 8.86
CA PHE A 120 11.80 6.59 7.65
C PHE A 120 10.86 6.71 6.45
N ALA A 121 9.62 6.25 6.57
CA ALA A 121 8.63 6.33 5.49
C ALA A 121 8.32 7.79 5.09
N ILE A 122 8.15 8.69 6.08
CA ILE A 122 7.95 10.13 5.84
C ILE A 122 9.15 10.71 5.08
N ALA A 123 10.37 10.39 5.48
CA ALA A 123 11.57 10.91 4.81
C ALA A 123 11.71 10.37 3.37
N VAL A 124 11.37 9.09 3.14
CA VAL A 124 11.43 8.49 1.80
C VAL A 124 10.39 9.11 0.86
N VAL A 125 9.15 9.31 1.33
CA VAL A 125 8.08 9.84 0.45
C VAL A 125 8.20 11.35 0.21
N SER A 126 8.76 12.10 1.15
CA SER A 126 8.75 13.57 1.12
C SER A 126 9.99 14.19 0.47
N GLY A 127 11.08 13.47 0.33
CA GLY A 127 12.34 14.06 -0.10
C GLY A 127 13.15 13.18 -1.06
N PRO A 128 14.13 13.79 -1.76
CA PRO A 128 15.00 13.05 -2.67
C PRO A 128 16.05 12.20 -1.93
N ARG A 129 16.25 12.45 -0.65
CA ARG A 129 17.23 11.73 0.20
C ARG A 129 16.73 11.64 1.64
N VAL A 130 16.95 10.48 2.24
CA VAL A 130 16.72 10.25 3.66
C VAL A 130 17.92 10.81 4.46
N PRO A 131 17.71 11.61 5.51
CA PRO A 131 18.78 12.04 6.40
C PRO A 131 19.52 10.86 7.06
N ASN A 132 20.83 10.99 7.23
CA ASN A 132 21.65 9.90 7.81
C ASN A 132 21.17 9.47 9.22
N SER A 133 20.70 10.42 10.04
CA SER A 133 20.15 10.11 11.37
C SER A 133 18.89 9.25 11.30
N VAL A 134 17.97 9.56 10.37
CA VAL A 134 16.73 8.81 10.16
C VAL A 134 17.04 7.42 9.62
N PHE A 135 17.96 7.32 8.66
CA PHE A 135 18.42 6.03 8.13
C PHE A 135 19.07 5.18 9.23
N ALA A 136 19.92 5.76 10.07
CA ALA A 136 20.56 5.06 11.18
C ALA A 136 19.54 4.58 12.23
N ALA A 137 18.52 5.40 12.55
CA ALA A 137 17.44 5.00 13.45
C ALA A 137 16.64 3.83 12.90
N ALA A 138 16.28 3.84 11.61
CA ALA A 138 15.61 2.72 10.94
C ALA A 138 16.50 1.45 10.99
N ARG A 139 17.80 1.55 10.72
CA ARG A 139 18.75 0.43 10.77
C ARG A 139 18.96 -0.13 12.17
N ALA A 140 18.72 0.63 13.20
CA ALA A 140 18.77 0.14 14.57
C ALA A 140 17.57 -0.74 14.96
N GLN A 141 16.45 -0.64 14.23
CA GLN A 141 15.21 -1.36 14.49
C GLN A 141 14.86 -2.41 13.41
N LEU A 142 15.37 -2.25 12.19
CA LEU A 142 15.05 -3.08 11.02
C LEU A 142 16.30 -3.74 10.45
N SER A 143 16.14 -4.96 9.92
CA SER A 143 17.16 -5.58 9.10
C SER A 143 17.40 -4.82 7.79
N GLU A 144 18.50 -5.12 7.09
CA GLU A 144 18.75 -4.55 5.76
C GLU A 144 17.63 -4.89 4.77
N ARG A 145 17.16 -6.13 4.83
CA ARG A 145 16.06 -6.59 4.00
C ARG A 145 14.78 -5.81 4.29
N ALA A 146 14.40 -5.65 5.55
CA ALA A 146 13.20 -4.90 5.92
C ALA A 146 13.28 -3.41 5.52
N VAL A 147 14.47 -2.79 5.57
CA VAL A 147 14.67 -1.42 5.06
C VAL A 147 14.46 -1.36 3.55
N VAL A 148 15.01 -2.28 2.77
CA VAL A 148 14.80 -2.35 1.31
C VAL A 148 13.33 -2.58 0.98
N GLU A 149 12.67 -3.47 1.72
CA GLU A 149 11.25 -3.74 1.58
C GLU A 149 10.39 -2.51 1.90
N ALA A 150 10.73 -1.76 2.95
CA ALA A 150 10.03 -0.51 3.29
C ALA A 150 10.11 0.53 2.16
N VAL A 151 11.31 0.71 1.55
CA VAL A 151 11.47 1.58 0.37
C VAL A 151 10.62 1.08 -0.81
N SER A 152 10.58 -0.25 -1.02
CA SER A 152 9.79 -0.86 -2.09
C SER A 152 8.28 -0.65 -1.87
N VAL A 153 7.80 -0.75 -0.62
CA VAL A 153 6.41 -0.46 -0.24
C VAL A 153 6.08 1.00 -0.53
N VAL A 154 6.95 1.96 -0.12
CA VAL A 154 6.76 3.39 -0.44
C VAL A 154 6.64 3.59 -1.96
N GLY A 155 7.55 3.01 -2.76
CA GLY A 155 7.54 3.17 -4.22
C GLY A 155 6.28 2.61 -4.87
N TYR A 156 5.84 1.43 -4.45
CA TYR A 156 4.62 0.81 -4.97
C TYR A 156 3.38 1.67 -4.65
N TYR A 157 3.20 2.03 -3.38
CA TYR A 157 2.03 2.82 -2.97
C TYR A 157 2.11 4.27 -3.43
N PHE A 158 3.31 4.81 -3.69
CA PHE A 158 3.45 6.07 -4.42
C PHE A 158 2.83 5.97 -5.82
N THR A 159 3.11 4.90 -6.55
CA THR A 159 2.55 4.66 -7.87
C THR A 159 1.03 4.49 -7.82
N VAL A 160 0.53 3.68 -6.87
CA VAL A 160 -0.91 3.47 -6.66
C VAL A 160 -1.61 4.79 -6.30
N ALA A 161 -1.03 5.57 -5.38
CA ALA A 161 -1.57 6.88 -4.97
C ALA A 161 -1.65 7.84 -6.16
N LYS A 162 -0.59 7.93 -6.98
CA LYS A 162 -0.60 8.79 -8.17
C LYS A 162 -1.60 8.32 -9.23
N MET A 163 -1.74 7.01 -9.43
CA MET A 163 -2.76 6.46 -10.32
C MET A 163 -4.16 6.88 -9.85
N THR A 164 -4.47 6.64 -8.57
CA THR A 164 -5.82 6.88 -8.04
C THR A 164 -6.16 8.36 -7.94
N THR A 165 -5.23 9.23 -7.57
CA THR A 165 -5.45 10.68 -7.48
C THR A 165 -5.50 11.35 -8.85
N THR A 166 -4.60 10.95 -9.78
CA THR A 166 -4.54 11.54 -11.14
C THR A 166 -5.77 11.20 -11.96
N LEU A 167 -6.23 9.95 -11.88
CA LEU A 167 -7.39 9.46 -12.63
C LEU A 167 -8.71 9.58 -11.85
N GLU A 168 -8.68 10.10 -10.62
CA GLU A 168 -9.86 10.27 -9.76
C GLU A 168 -10.64 8.96 -9.59
N ILE A 169 -9.92 7.85 -9.35
CA ILE A 169 -10.52 6.53 -9.19
C ILE A 169 -11.37 6.50 -7.92
N GLU A 170 -12.62 6.04 -8.06
CA GLU A 170 -13.56 5.93 -6.94
C GLU A 170 -13.15 4.81 -5.98
N SER A 171 -13.42 5.01 -4.68
CA SER A 171 -13.25 3.96 -3.68
C SER A 171 -14.09 2.73 -4.03
N ASP A 172 -13.55 1.55 -3.74
CA ASP A 172 -14.31 0.31 -3.88
C ASP A 172 -15.40 0.22 -2.80
N GLU A 173 -16.51 -0.42 -3.12
CA GLU A 173 -17.58 -0.69 -2.16
C GLU A 173 -17.14 -1.66 -1.05
N PHE A 174 -16.09 -2.44 -1.31
CA PHE A 174 -15.55 -3.45 -0.41
C PHE A 174 -14.13 -3.07 0.04
N ALA A 175 -14.04 -2.22 1.06
CA ALA A 175 -12.80 -1.95 1.77
C ALA A 175 -12.70 -2.84 3.01
N ASP A 176 -12.61 -4.16 2.82
CA ASP A 176 -12.53 -5.14 3.90
C ASP A 176 -11.29 -6.05 3.78
N ALA A 177 -11.11 -6.92 4.77
CA ALA A 177 -9.97 -7.83 4.82
C ALA A 177 -9.96 -8.88 3.67
N THR A 178 -11.01 -8.98 2.86
CA THR A 178 -11.06 -9.93 1.73
C THR A 178 -10.07 -9.56 0.63
N VAL A 179 -9.73 -8.27 0.50
CA VAL A 179 -8.66 -7.79 -0.39
C VAL A 179 -7.30 -8.32 0.06
N LEU A 180 -7.08 -8.43 1.38
CA LEU A 180 -5.86 -9.01 1.95
C LEU A 180 -5.76 -10.50 1.62
N ASP A 181 -6.83 -11.26 1.82
CA ASP A 181 -6.87 -12.70 1.52
C ASP A 181 -6.64 -12.97 0.03
N ALA A 182 -7.29 -12.19 -0.85
CA ALA A 182 -7.09 -12.30 -2.30
C ALA A 182 -5.65 -11.97 -2.73
N GLY A 183 -5.00 -10.99 -2.06
CA GLY A 183 -3.59 -10.67 -2.27
C GLY A 183 -2.66 -11.82 -1.86
N ILE A 184 -2.92 -12.43 -0.71
CA ILE A 184 -2.14 -13.58 -0.22
C ILE A 184 -2.30 -14.79 -1.14
N ASP A 185 -3.52 -15.11 -1.58
CA ASP A 185 -3.80 -16.22 -2.51
C ASP A 185 -3.09 -16.00 -3.87
N LEU A 186 -3.08 -14.77 -4.38
CA LEU A 186 -2.35 -14.43 -5.60
C LEU A 186 -0.84 -14.65 -5.46
N ALA A 187 -0.26 -14.25 -4.34
CA ALA A 187 1.18 -14.40 -4.09
C ALA A 187 1.60 -15.87 -3.96
N ARG A 188 0.71 -16.73 -3.46
CA ARG A 188 0.95 -18.18 -3.29
C ARG A 188 0.75 -18.98 -4.58
N GLY A 189 0.14 -18.37 -5.61
CA GLY A 189 -0.21 -19.07 -6.84
C GLY A 189 -1.41 -20.03 -6.67
N ASP A 190 -2.15 -19.90 -5.58
CA ASP A 190 -3.33 -20.70 -5.32
C ASP A 190 -4.50 -20.17 -6.18
N SER A 191 -4.70 -20.78 -7.36
CA SER A 191 -5.94 -20.63 -8.13
C SER A 191 -7.02 -21.50 -7.48
N ARG A 192 -8.02 -20.86 -6.87
CA ARG A 192 -9.26 -21.57 -6.49
C ARG A 192 -10.09 -21.86 -7.73
#